data_ba5aace29f7d48631c8249a1e4dfff42
#
_entry.id   ba5aace29f7d48631c8249a1e4dfff42
#
_cell.length_a   1.000
_cell.length_b   1.000
_cell.length_c   1.000
_cell.angle_alpha   90.00
_cell.angle_beta   90.00
_cell.angle_gamma   90.00
#
_symmetry.space_group_name_H-M   'P 1'
#
loop_
_entity.id
_entity.type
_entity.pdbx_description
1 polymer ?
#
loop_
_entity_poly.entity_id
_entity_poly.type
_entity_poly.pdbx_seq_one_letter_code
_entity_poly.pdbx_strand_id
1 'polypeptide(L)'
;MTYRVESLMSARLFVVPQYAGKRVYFLSNLSGHLSLYSMTFGGSVPVPLLPPHIALQNPHLIGGLSFYVFPKLDQILVMIDKDGDENYQPMIISMAGGFPEPAFKNFFAEYRVHLGECDGKNGIVYLGAERRDKPVIETYRGDLKTGRLTKIAEHEFGLGVAAHSADHKKLLLGTGYTVGDSVLYLWRNGKRKLLYGKPLEDRAEGERVQLNGLGSTVF
;
A
#
# COMPACT_ATOMS: atom_id res chain seq x y z
N MET A 1 -7.87 -39.76 -7.32
CA MET A 1 -8.54 -38.68 -6.53
C MET A 1 -8.99 -37.61 -7.53
N THR A 2 -10.27 -37.38 -7.68
CA THR A 2 -10.77 -36.31 -8.59
C THR A 2 -10.89 -35.04 -7.80
N TYR A 3 -10.06 -34.05 -8.10
CA TYR A 3 -10.18 -32.72 -7.48
C TYR A 3 -11.40 -32.01 -8.05
N ARG A 4 -12.26 -31.51 -7.17
CA ARG A 4 -13.45 -30.73 -7.55
C ARG A 4 -13.13 -29.24 -7.48
N VAL A 5 -13.59 -28.48 -8.45
CA VAL A 5 -13.42 -27.01 -8.49
C VAL A 5 -14.02 -26.37 -7.24
N GLU A 6 -15.13 -26.89 -6.76
CA GLU A 6 -15.79 -26.41 -5.54
C GLU A 6 -14.89 -26.53 -4.29
N SER A 7 -14.04 -27.57 -4.23
CA SER A 7 -13.09 -27.72 -3.12
C SER A 7 -12.01 -26.64 -3.14
N LEU A 8 -11.59 -26.17 -4.33
CA LEU A 8 -10.65 -25.04 -4.47
C LEU A 8 -11.34 -23.72 -4.10
N MET A 9 -12.57 -23.52 -4.55
CA MET A 9 -13.33 -22.30 -4.24
C MET A 9 -13.76 -22.19 -2.77
N SER A 10 -13.82 -23.32 -2.05
CA SER A 10 -14.11 -23.31 -0.60
C SER A 10 -12.87 -23.06 0.26
N ALA A 11 -11.67 -22.96 -0.33
CA ALA A 11 -10.45 -22.66 0.41
C ALA A 11 -10.53 -21.32 1.12
N ARG A 12 -10.10 -21.31 2.40
CA ARG A 12 -10.05 -20.09 3.19
C ARG A 12 -8.66 -19.47 3.10
N LEU A 13 -8.64 -18.16 2.86
CA LEU A 13 -7.41 -17.38 2.81
C LEU A 13 -7.13 -16.77 4.17
N PHE A 14 -5.87 -16.78 4.59
CA PHE A 14 -5.34 -16.06 5.75
C PHE A 14 -4.04 -15.43 5.30
N VAL A 15 -4.07 -14.16 4.96
CA VAL A 15 -2.93 -13.48 4.30
C VAL A 15 -2.60 -12.15 4.98
N VAL A 16 -1.39 -11.68 4.75
CA VAL A 16 -0.86 -10.39 5.24
C VAL A 16 -1.04 -10.21 6.75
N PRO A 17 -0.55 -11.14 7.60
CA PRO A 17 -0.71 -11.00 9.03
C PRO A 17 0.14 -9.84 9.58
N GLN A 18 -0.45 -9.03 10.45
CA GLN A 18 0.23 -7.99 11.22
C GLN A 18 -0.02 -8.19 12.71
N TYR A 19 1.03 -8.13 13.51
CA TYR A 19 0.94 -8.28 14.95
C TYR A 19 0.95 -6.91 15.65
N ALA A 20 -0.01 -6.70 16.54
CA ALA A 20 -0.04 -5.51 17.37
C ALA A 20 -0.63 -5.81 18.77
N GLY A 21 0.12 -5.50 19.79
CA GLY A 21 -0.25 -5.80 21.18
C GLY A 21 -0.35 -7.31 21.41
N LYS A 22 -1.56 -7.79 21.71
CA LYS A 22 -1.87 -9.22 21.93
C LYS A 22 -2.75 -9.79 20.81
N ARG A 23 -2.86 -9.10 19.68
CA ARG A 23 -3.73 -9.49 18.56
C ARG A 23 -2.95 -9.63 17.27
N VAL A 24 -3.46 -10.53 16.42
CA VAL A 24 -3.05 -10.66 15.01
C VAL A 24 -4.17 -10.10 14.16
N TYR A 25 -3.84 -9.22 13.24
CA TYR A 25 -4.72 -8.63 12.23
C TYR A 25 -4.37 -9.23 10.88
N PHE A 26 -5.35 -9.63 10.09
CA PHE A 26 -5.11 -10.34 8.83
C PHE A 26 -6.30 -10.21 7.88
N LEU A 27 -6.05 -10.41 6.60
CA LEU A 27 -7.10 -10.52 5.61
C LEU A 27 -7.58 -11.96 5.48
N SER A 28 -8.88 -12.13 5.32
CA SER A 28 -9.48 -13.44 5.08
C SER A 28 -10.79 -13.31 4.29
N ASN A 29 -11.15 -14.39 3.60
CA ASN A 29 -12.43 -14.55 2.91
C ASN A 29 -13.46 -15.34 3.72
N LEU A 30 -13.38 -15.34 5.05
CA LEU A 30 -14.28 -16.07 5.94
C LEU A 30 -15.76 -15.71 5.75
N SER A 31 -16.06 -14.45 5.43
CA SER A 31 -17.43 -13.94 5.16
C SER A 31 -17.85 -14.06 3.69
N GLY A 32 -17.07 -14.71 2.84
CA GLY A 32 -17.37 -14.88 1.41
C GLY A 32 -16.67 -13.88 0.49
N HIS A 33 -16.15 -12.78 1.01
CA HIS A 33 -15.28 -11.81 0.32
C HIS A 33 -14.08 -11.47 1.20
N LEU A 34 -13.05 -10.86 0.60
CA LEU A 34 -11.85 -10.49 1.34
C LEU A 34 -12.16 -9.32 2.28
N SER A 35 -11.94 -9.52 3.57
CA SER A 35 -12.17 -8.52 4.61
C SER A 35 -11.11 -8.59 5.70
N LEU A 36 -11.10 -7.61 6.61
CA LEU A 36 -10.16 -7.53 7.71
C LEU A 36 -10.71 -8.22 8.96
N TYR A 37 -9.85 -9.03 9.56
CA TYR A 37 -10.14 -9.77 10.79
C TYR A 37 -9.05 -9.54 11.83
N SER A 38 -9.40 -9.77 13.09
CA SER A 38 -8.43 -9.92 14.15
C SER A 38 -8.72 -11.13 15.03
N MET A 39 -7.68 -11.67 15.63
CA MET A 39 -7.80 -12.72 16.66
C MET A 39 -6.74 -12.51 17.74
N THR A 40 -6.93 -13.11 18.90
CA THR A 40 -5.93 -13.12 19.98
C THR A 40 -4.72 -13.93 19.53
N PHE A 41 -3.51 -13.44 19.81
CA PHE A 41 -2.29 -14.21 19.61
C PHE A 41 -2.36 -15.48 20.48
N GLY A 42 -2.05 -16.62 19.89
CA GLY A 42 -2.23 -17.93 20.55
C GLY A 42 -3.56 -18.62 20.21
N GLY A 43 -4.47 -17.95 19.51
CA GLY A 43 -5.71 -18.52 18.99
C GLY A 43 -6.97 -18.01 19.67
N SER A 44 -7.94 -17.69 18.88
CA SER A 44 -9.34 -17.40 19.23
C SER A 44 -10.17 -17.46 17.95
N VAL A 45 -11.47 -17.33 18.07
CA VAL A 45 -12.33 -17.15 16.90
C VAL A 45 -12.00 -15.81 16.25
N PRO A 46 -11.77 -15.76 14.92
CA PRO A 46 -11.56 -14.50 14.19
C PRO A 46 -12.78 -13.58 14.31
N VAL A 47 -12.53 -12.31 14.60
CA VAL A 47 -13.56 -11.28 14.70
C VAL A 47 -13.45 -10.37 13.49
N PRO A 48 -14.52 -10.17 12.70
CA PRO A 48 -14.51 -9.21 11.59
C PRO A 48 -14.40 -7.79 12.12
N LEU A 49 -13.63 -6.95 11.46
CA LEU A 49 -13.39 -5.56 11.86
C LEU A 49 -14.11 -4.53 10.96
N LEU A 50 -14.64 -4.97 9.83
CA LEU A 50 -15.38 -4.14 8.88
C LEU A 50 -16.84 -4.61 8.78
N PRO A 51 -17.76 -3.73 8.41
CA PRO A 51 -19.12 -4.09 8.04
C PRO A 51 -19.15 -5.19 6.97
N PRO A 52 -20.13 -6.11 7.00
CA PRO A 52 -20.14 -7.31 6.17
C PRO A 52 -20.25 -7.07 4.67
N HIS A 53 -20.64 -5.88 4.23
CA HIS A 53 -20.74 -5.48 2.82
C HIS A 53 -19.46 -4.79 2.29
N ILE A 54 -18.45 -4.58 3.13
CA ILE A 54 -17.20 -3.90 2.73
C ILE A 54 -16.12 -4.94 2.45
N ALA A 55 -15.63 -4.97 1.21
CA ALA A 55 -14.50 -5.74 0.78
C ALA A 55 -13.23 -4.87 0.75
N LEU A 56 -12.08 -5.49 0.99
CA LEU A 56 -10.77 -4.86 0.86
C LEU A 56 -10.12 -5.22 -0.47
N GLN A 57 -9.20 -4.36 -0.89
CA GLN A 57 -8.29 -4.60 -1.99
C GLN A 57 -7.56 -5.95 -1.83
N ASN A 58 -7.55 -6.75 -2.88
CA ASN A 58 -6.82 -8.01 -2.88
C ASN A 58 -5.30 -7.75 -3.02
N PRO A 59 -4.48 -8.07 -2.01
CA PRO A 59 -3.03 -7.79 -2.05
C PRO A 59 -2.27 -8.58 -3.11
N HIS A 60 -2.87 -9.64 -3.66
CA HIS A 60 -2.25 -10.45 -4.73
C HIS A 60 -2.46 -9.87 -6.14
N LEU A 61 -3.44 -8.98 -6.32
CA LEU A 61 -3.76 -8.39 -7.62
C LEU A 61 -3.06 -7.07 -7.87
N ILE A 62 -2.58 -6.41 -6.83
CA ILE A 62 -2.01 -5.08 -6.87
C ILE A 62 -0.76 -5.01 -6.01
N GLY A 63 0.28 -4.39 -6.54
CA GLY A 63 1.47 -4.10 -5.75
C GLY A 63 1.16 -3.05 -4.68
N GLY A 64 1.14 -3.44 -3.40
CA GLY A 64 0.88 -2.54 -2.30
C GLY A 64 0.25 -3.24 -1.09
N LEU A 65 0.07 -2.47 -0.03
CA LEU A 65 -0.59 -2.93 1.18
C LEU A 65 -2.09 -2.66 1.08
N SER A 66 -2.91 -3.63 1.49
CA SER A 66 -4.37 -3.44 1.59
C SER A 66 -4.79 -2.84 2.93
N PHE A 67 -3.94 -2.95 3.95
CA PHE A 67 -4.13 -2.33 5.26
C PHE A 67 -2.80 -2.20 6.00
N TYR A 68 -2.78 -1.34 7.03
CA TYR A 68 -1.68 -1.23 7.98
C TYR A 68 -2.18 -0.83 9.37
N VAL A 69 -1.66 -1.50 10.42
CA VAL A 69 -2.06 -1.27 11.81
C VAL A 69 -1.15 -0.23 12.46
N PHE A 70 -1.75 0.79 13.09
CA PHE A 70 -1.07 1.85 13.82
C PHE A 70 -1.40 1.79 15.32
N PRO A 71 -0.74 0.92 16.10
CA PRO A 71 -1.13 0.66 17.50
C PRO A 71 -1.08 1.90 18.40
N LYS A 72 -0.16 2.83 18.12
CA LYS A 72 -0.05 4.09 18.90
C LYS A 72 -1.17 5.08 18.66
N LEU A 73 -1.92 4.91 17.57
CA LEU A 73 -3.05 5.76 17.22
C LEU A 73 -4.39 5.07 17.49
N ASP A 74 -4.36 3.79 17.91
CA ASP A 74 -5.54 2.92 17.97
C ASP A 74 -6.32 2.86 16.65
N GLN A 75 -5.59 2.88 15.53
CA GLN A 75 -6.15 2.96 14.19
C GLN A 75 -5.60 1.88 13.27
N ILE A 76 -6.40 1.51 12.28
CA ILE A 76 -6.00 0.72 11.12
C ILE A 76 -6.33 1.54 9.88
N LEU A 77 -5.35 1.75 9.02
CA LEU A 77 -5.56 2.26 7.68
C LEU A 77 -5.95 1.09 6.77
N VAL A 78 -7.02 1.24 6.01
CA VAL A 78 -7.55 0.24 5.08
C VAL A 78 -7.78 0.86 3.72
N MET A 79 -7.54 0.08 2.65
CA MET A 79 -7.76 0.52 1.28
C MET A 79 -9.07 -0.06 0.78
N ILE A 80 -10.06 0.79 0.58
CA ILE A 80 -11.43 0.40 0.23
C ILE A 80 -11.85 1.08 -1.07
N ASP A 81 -12.46 0.34 -1.97
CA ASP A 81 -13.14 0.88 -3.15
C ASP A 81 -14.66 0.99 -2.91
N LYS A 82 -15.34 1.66 -3.80
CA LYS A 82 -16.79 1.76 -3.76
C LYS A 82 -17.38 0.78 -4.78
N ASP A 83 -18.03 -0.25 -4.24
CA ASP A 83 -18.80 -1.23 -5.03
C ASP A 83 -18.00 -1.91 -6.16
N GLY A 84 -16.70 -2.10 -6.00
CA GLY A 84 -15.83 -2.75 -6.99
C GLY A 84 -15.38 -1.83 -8.12
N ASP A 85 -15.43 -0.51 -7.94
CA ASP A 85 -14.99 0.49 -8.94
C ASP A 85 -13.46 0.60 -9.05
N GLU A 86 -12.73 -0.14 -8.21
CA GLU A 86 -11.26 -0.18 -8.10
C GLU A 86 -10.61 1.18 -7.80
N ASN A 87 -11.40 2.17 -7.37
CA ASN A 87 -10.88 3.46 -6.94
C ASN A 87 -10.61 3.46 -5.45
N TYR A 88 -9.59 2.73 -5.08
CA TYR A 88 -9.23 2.55 -3.69
C TYR A 88 -8.93 3.86 -3.00
N GLN A 89 -9.55 4.04 -1.84
CA GLN A 89 -9.43 5.21 -0.99
C GLN A 89 -8.81 4.82 0.35
N PRO A 90 -7.89 5.64 0.89
CA PRO A 90 -7.33 5.42 2.22
C PRO A 90 -8.38 5.79 3.29
N MET A 91 -8.86 4.77 3.99
CA MET A 91 -9.84 4.91 5.06
C MET A 91 -9.23 4.49 6.40
N ILE A 92 -9.74 4.97 7.50
CA ILE A 92 -9.35 4.56 8.86
C ILE A 92 -10.52 3.95 9.61
N ILE A 93 -10.19 2.94 10.44
CA ILE A 93 -11.08 2.36 11.43
C ILE A 93 -10.35 2.27 12.78
N SER A 94 -11.08 2.11 13.89
CA SER A 94 -10.49 1.73 15.17
C SER A 94 -9.87 0.33 15.11
N MET A 95 -8.88 0.04 15.93
CA MET A 95 -8.34 -1.32 16.10
C MET A 95 -9.38 -2.32 16.63
N ALA A 96 -10.47 -1.85 17.21
CA ALA A 96 -11.62 -2.67 17.62
C ALA A 96 -12.60 -2.97 16.48
N GLY A 97 -12.40 -2.37 15.31
CA GLY A 97 -13.31 -2.41 14.17
C GLY A 97 -14.30 -1.23 14.14
N GLY A 98 -15.10 -1.16 13.09
CA GLY A 98 -16.12 -0.13 12.94
C GLY A 98 -16.35 0.29 11.49
N PHE A 99 -17.09 1.39 11.31
CA PHE A 99 -17.30 1.99 10.01
C PHE A 99 -16.09 2.77 9.56
N PRO A 100 -15.64 2.59 8.30
CA PRO A 100 -14.50 3.32 7.76
C PRO A 100 -14.80 4.81 7.58
N GLU A 101 -13.82 5.64 7.92
CA GLU A 101 -13.84 7.08 7.70
C GLU A 101 -12.64 7.50 6.81
N PRO A 102 -12.77 8.52 5.94
CA PRO A 102 -11.65 8.97 5.11
C PRO A 102 -10.46 9.42 5.94
N ALA A 103 -9.28 8.84 5.71
CA ALA A 103 -8.05 9.16 6.45
C ALA A 103 -7.59 10.62 6.25
N PHE A 104 -7.86 11.20 5.07
CA PHE A 104 -7.44 12.54 4.68
C PHE A 104 -8.60 13.37 4.13
N LYS A 105 -9.75 13.30 4.80
CA LYS A 105 -10.99 13.94 4.34
C LYS A 105 -11.32 13.48 2.90
N ASN A 106 -11.74 14.41 2.05
CA ASN A 106 -12.13 14.11 0.67
C ASN A 106 -11.00 14.36 -0.36
N PHE A 107 -9.75 14.47 0.09
CA PHE A 107 -8.65 14.88 -0.80
C PHE A 107 -8.45 13.91 -1.98
N PHE A 108 -8.59 12.61 -1.75
CA PHE A 108 -8.33 11.59 -2.76
C PHE A 108 -9.57 11.16 -3.56
N ALA A 109 -10.71 11.87 -3.48
CA ALA A 109 -11.95 11.46 -4.14
C ALA A 109 -11.82 11.23 -5.66
N GLU A 110 -10.94 12.00 -6.32
CA GLU A 110 -10.69 11.94 -7.76
C GLU A 110 -9.43 11.15 -8.11
N TYR A 111 -8.92 10.32 -7.18
CA TYR A 111 -7.72 9.52 -7.38
C TYR A 111 -8.01 8.03 -7.18
N ARG A 112 -7.23 7.20 -7.83
CA ARG A 112 -7.00 5.82 -7.41
C ARG A 112 -5.75 5.80 -6.54
N VAL A 113 -5.86 5.33 -5.30
CA VAL A 113 -4.76 5.41 -4.34
C VAL A 113 -4.18 4.04 -4.05
N HIS A 114 -2.86 3.98 -3.94
CA HIS A 114 -2.09 2.81 -3.57
C HIS A 114 -1.35 3.08 -2.26
N LEU A 115 -1.48 2.18 -1.29
CA LEU A 115 -0.75 2.25 -0.04
C LEU A 115 0.64 1.63 -0.23
N GLY A 116 1.66 2.45 -0.01
CA GLY A 116 3.07 2.05 -0.04
C GLY A 116 3.63 1.85 1.36
N GLU A 117 4.83 2.36 1.60
CA GLU A 117 5.56 2.26 2.87
C GLU A 117 4.82 2.94 4.02
N CYS A 118 4.93 2.37 5.23
CA CYS A 118 4.28 2.88 6.43
C CYS A 118 5.24 2.92 7.62
N ASP A 119 5.22 4.01 8.40
CA ASP A 119 5.90 4.12 9.68
C ASP A 119 4.88 4.09 10.82
N GLY A 120 4.61 2.90 11.35
CA GLY A 120 3.69 2.67 12.46
C GLY A 120 4.07 3.38 13.76
N LYS A 121 5.37 3.70 13.95
CA LYS A 121 5.85 4.42 15.12
C LYS A 121 5.45 5.89 15.10
N ASN A 122 5.56 6.52 13.95
CA ASN A 122 5.32 7.94 13.76
C ASN A 122 3.93 8.26 13.22
N GLY A 123 3.17 7.29 12.72
CA GLY A 123 1.86 7.48 12.10
C GLY A 123 1.97 8.08 10.70
N ILE A 124 3.06 7.79 10.00
CA ILE A 124 3.31 8.28 8.65
C ILE A 124 3.01 7.19 7.63
N VAL A 125 2.41 7.59 6.53
CA VAL A 125 2.12 6.72 5.38
C VAL A 125 2.62 7.36 4.10
N TYR A 126 3.01 6.54 3.14
CA TYR A 126 3.33 6.97 1.79
C TYR A 126 2.30 6.39 0.82
N LEU A 127 1.75 7.26 -0.01
CA LEU A 127 0.64 6.95 -0.90
C LEU A 127 1.03 7.31 -2.33
N GLY A 128 0.81 6.38 -3.26
CA GLY A 128 0.79 6.66 -4.69
C GLY A 128 -0.65 7.01 -5.09
N ALA A 129 -0.87 8.18 -5.66
CA ALA A 129 -2.18 8.65 -6.08
C ALA A 129 -2.21 8.84 -7.59
N GLU A 130 -2.90 7.94 -8.27
CA GLU A 130 -3.07 7.95 -9.72
C GLU A 130 -4.18 8.93 -10.09
N ARG A 131 -3.84 9.91 -10.90
CA ARG A 131 -4.80 10.89 -11.38
C ARG A 131 -5.66 10.31 -12.51
N ARG A 132 -6.92 10.76 -12.56
CA ARG A 132 -7.85 10.34 -13.61
C ARG A 132 -7.86 11.26 -14.83
N ASP A 133 -7.42 12.50 -14.64
CA ASP A 133 -7.46 13.54 -15.68
C ASP A 133 -6.16 13.64 -16.50
N LYS A 134 -5.10 12.97 -16.05
CA LYS A 134 -3.79 12.92 -16.73
C LYS A 134 -2.98 11.67 -16.34
N PRO A 135 -2.09 11.17 -17.22
CA PRO A 135 -1.28 9.98 -16.95
C PRO A 135 -0.12 10.30 -16.00
N VAL A 136 -0.44 10.56 -14.75
CA VAL A 136 0.55 10.89 -13.70
C VAL A 136 0.16 10.24 -12.39
N ILE A 137 1.13 9.66 -11.72
CA ILE A 137 1.02 9.16 -10.36
C ILE A 137 1.78 10.11 -9.43
N GLU A 138 1.07 10.69 -8.51
CA GLU A 138 1.61 11.59 -7.49
C GLU A 138 1.95 10.81 -6.22
N THR A 139 3.11 11.08 -5.63
CA THR A 139 3.54 10.46 -4.38
C THR A 139 3.31 11.41 -3.23
N TYR A 140 2.56 10.97 -2.23
CA TYR A 140 2.26 11.75 -1.03
C TYR A 140 2.83 11.11 0.23
N ARG A 141 3.28 11.95 1.16
CA ARG A 141 3.45 11.60 2.56
C ARG A 141 2.25 12.09 3.35
N GLY A 142 1.54 11.17 4.00
CA GLY A 142 0.44 11.45 4.90
C GLY A 142 0.86 11.30 6.36
N ASP A 143 0.43 12.21 7.21
CA ASP A 143 0.55 12.13 8.66
C ASP A 143 -0.85 11.89 9.24
N LEU A 144 -1.09 10.69 9.73
CA LEU A 144 -2.40 10.28 10.27
C LEU A 144 -2.77 10.99 11.58
N LYS A 145 -1.80 11.52 12.33
CA LYS A 145 -2.06 12.25 13.57
C LYS A 145 -2.65 13.64 13.31
N THR A 146 -2.19 14.27 12.24
CA THR A 146 -2.55 15.66 11.91
C THR A 146 -3.48 15.76 10.71
N GLY A 147 -3.65 14.69 9.94
CA GLY A 147 -4.37 14.68 8.67
C GLY A 147 -3.63 15.44 7.55
N ARG A 148 -2.35 15.79 7.75
CA ARG A 148 -1.57 16.57 6.79
C ARG A 148 -1.06 15.69 5.66
N LEU A 149 -1.24 16.15 4.43
CA LEU A 149 -0.64 15.58 3.23
C LEU A 149 0.49 16.49 2.71
N THR A 150 1.57 15.87 2.22
CA THR A 150 2.69 16.56 1.59
C THR A 150 3.03 15.82 0.31
N LYS A 151 2.91 16.48 -0.85
CA LYS A 151 3.35 15.93 -2.13
C LYS A 151 4.88 15.85 -2.15
N ILE A 152 5.40 14.69 -2.47
CA ILE A 152 6.83 14.36 -2.51
C ILE A 152 7.36 14.43 -3.94
N ALA A 153 6.63 13.79 -4.87
CA ALA A 153 7.03 13.66 -6.27
C ALA A 153 5.81 13.42 -7.16
N GLU A 154 6.02 13.48 -8.46
CA GLU A 154 5.09 12.97 -9.49
C GLU A 154 5.90 12.37 -10.64
N HIS A 155 5.34 11.35 -11.30
CA HIS A 155 5.94 10.71 -12.46
C HIS A 155 4.89 9.88 -13.20
N GLU A 156 5.03 9.73 -14.53
CA GLU A 156 4.10 8.93 -15.34
C GLU A 156 4.01 7.46 -14.90
N PHE A 157 5.13 6.86 -14.52
CA PHE A 157 5.22 5.48 -14.03
C PHE A 157 5.17 5.39 -12.49
N GLY A 158 4.92 6.50 -11.81
CA GLY A 158 4.98 6.58 -10.36
C GLY A 158 6.41 6.60 -9.80
N LEU A 159 6.55 7.10 -8.59
CA LEU A 159 7.77 7.06 -7.80
C LEU A 159 7.42 6.58 -6.40
N GLY A 160 7.39 5.26 -6.23
CA GLY A 160 7.09 4.64 -4.93
C GLY A 160 8.21 4.90 -3.92
N VAL A 161 7.86 5.06 -2.65
CA VAL A 161 8.84 5.13 -1.56
C VAL A 161 9.23 3.71 -1.16
N ALA A 162 10.48 3.33 -1.43
CA ALA A 162 11.04 2.02 -1.09
C ALA A 162 11.67 1.99 0.32
N ALA A 163 12.14 3.15 0.80
CA ALA A 163 12.68 3.28 2.15
C ALA A 163 12.71 4.76 2.58
N HIS A 164 12.81 4.99 3.89
CA HIS A 164 12.93 6.33 4.46
C HIS A 164 13.93 6.38 5.62
N SER A 165 14.57 7.53 5.85
CA SER A 165 15.30 7.78 7.08
C SER A 165 14.34 7.95 8.27
N ALA A 166 14.82 7.70 9.50
CA ALA A 166 14.00 7.79 10.71
C ALA A 166 13.31 9.15 10.91
N ASP A 167 13.88 10.21 10.36
CA ASP A 167 13.34 11.58 10.40
C ASP A 167 12.55 11.96 9.13
N HIS A 168 12.36 11.03 8.19
CA HIS A 168 11.70 11.21 6.91
C HIS A 168 12.26 12.35 6.01
N LYS A 169 13.50 12.79 6.26
CA LYS A 169 14.15 13.82 5.44
C LYS A 169 14.85 13.26 4.21
N LYS A 170 15.14 11.98 4.23
CA LYS A 170 15.70 11.25 3.08
C LYS A 170 14.75 10.10 2.72
N LEU A 171 14.46 9.98 1.44
CA LEU A 171 13.64 8.89 0.90
C LEU A 171 14.39 8.23 -0.24
N LEU A 172 14.28 6.92 -0.33
CA LEU A 172 14.63 6.16 -1.53
C LEU A 172 13.36 6.05 -2.37
N LEU A 173 13.35 6.68 -3.53
CA LEU A 173 12.23 6.61 -4.46
C LEU A 173 12.58 5.65 -5.60
N GLY A 174 11.65 4.78 -5.95
CA GLY A 174 11.81 3.83 -7.05
C GLY A 174 10.70 3.94 -8.07
N THR A 175 11.04 3.80 -9.34
CA THR A 175 10.09 3.56 -10.42
C THR A 175 10.54 2.36 -11.23
N GLY A 176 9.59 1.62 -11.80
CA GLY A 176 9.86 0.49 -12.69
C GLY A 176 9.13 0.68 -14.01
N TYR A 177 9.84 0.50 -15.10
CA TYR A 177 9.25 0.58 -16.45
C TYR A 177 8.79 -0.80 -16.93
N THR A 178 9.57 -1.83 -16.60
CA THR A 178 9.26 -3.25 -16.83
C THR A 178 9.91 -4.08 -15.73
N VAL A 179 9.67 -5.39 -15.75
CA VAL A 179 10.33 -6.33 -14.83
C VAL A 179 11.85 -6.27 -15.01
N GLY A 180 12.57 -5.90 -13.95
CA GLY A 180 14.02 -5.77 -13.94
C GLY A 180 14.54 -4.42 -14.43
N ASP A 181 13.71 -3.57 -14.99
CA ASP A 181 14.08 -2.23 -15.42
C ASP A 181 13.57 -1.19 -14.43
N SER A 182 14.40 -0.89 -13.44
CA SER A 182 14.07 0.02 -12.36
C SER A 182 15.07 1.16 -12.25
N VAL A 183 14.58 2.30 -11.82
CA VAL A 183 15.37 3.49 -11.53
C VAL A 183 15.17 3.88 -10.08
N LEU A 184 16.27 4.17 -9.38
CA LEU A 184 16.26 4.58 -7.98
C LEU A 184 16.82 5.98 -7.81
N TYR A 185 16.15 6.77 -6.99
CA TYR A 185 16.55 8.13 -6.65
C TYR A 185 16.65 8.30 -5.14
N LEU A 186 17.67 9.02 -4.69
CA LEU A 186 17.68 9.62 -3.36
C LEU A 186 16.92 10.96 -3.42
N TRP A 187 15.82 11.05 -2.69
CA TRP A 187 15.13 12.32 -2.48
C TRP A 187 15.57 12.93 -1.15
N ARG A 188 15.89 14.23 -1.20
CA ARG A 188 16.21 15.01 0.01
C ARG A 188 15.82 16.47 -0.23
N ASN A 189 15.02 17.04 0.69
CA ASN A 189 14.62 18.48 0.67
C ASN A 189 14.05 18.93 -0.70
N GLY A 190 13.17 18.13 -1.30
CA GLY A 190 12.54 18.45 -2.59
C GLY A 190 13.41 18.18 -3.82
N LYS A 191 14.65 17.73 -3.65
CA LYS A 191 15.57 17.41 -4.77
C LYS A 191 15.74 15.91 -4.90
N ARG A 192 15.82 15.43 -6.15
CA ARG A 192 16.13 14.03 -6.50
C ARG A 192 17.56 13.93 -7.03
N LYS A 193 18.29 12.91 -6.60
CA LYS A 193 19.57 12.49 -7.14
C LYS A 193 19.45 11.06 -7.63
N LEU A 194 19.76 10.80 -8.89
CA LEU A 194 19.81 9.45 -9.45
C LEU A 194 20.86 8.62 -8.71
N LEU A 195 20.50 7.42 -8.28
CA LEU A 195 21.38 6.45 -7.64
C LEU A 195 21.63 5.22 -8.52
N TYR A 196 20.60 4.76 -9.22
CA TYR A 196 20.67 3.54 -10.02
C TYR A 196 19.70 3.61 -11.19
N GLY A 197 20.05 2.90 -12.28
CA GLY A 197 19.27 2.80 -13.50
C GLY A 197 19.49 3.99 -14.45
N LYS A 198 18.78 3.95 -15.57
CA LYS A 198 18.80 5.03 -16.57
C LYS A 198 17.35 5.46 -16.84
N PRO A 199 16.97 6.71 -16.53
CA PRO A 199 15.64 7.24 -16.82
C PRO A 199 15.29 7.13 -18.30
N LEU A 200 14.01 6.99 -18.65
CA LEU A 200 13.59 6.85 -20.06
C LEU A 200 13.98 8.04 -20.90
N GLU A 201 13.88 9.24 -20.35
CA GLU A 201 14.24 10.50 -20.98
C GLU A 201 15.74 10.61 -21.34
N ASP A 202 16.59 9.84 -20.68
CA ASP A 202 18.05 9.81 -20.90
C ASP A 202 18.49 8.70 -21.86
N ARG A 203 17.54 7.89 -22.40
CA ARG A 203 17.84 6.75 -23.28
C ARG A 203 17.87 7.16 -24.74
N ALA A 204 18.80 6.56 -25.50
CA ALA A 204 18.76 6.63 -26.95
C ALA A 204 17.58 5.80 -27.50
N GLU A 205 17.11 6.15 -28.69
CA GLU A 205 16.07 5.39 -29.39
C GLU A 205 16.53 3.94 -29.61
N GLY A 206 15.70 2.97 -29.19
CA GLY A 206 16.02 1.55 -29.28
C GLY A 206 17.03 1.03 -28.25
N GLU A 207 17.49 1.87 -27.31
CA GLU A 207 18.36 1.44 -26.23
C GLU A 207 17.64 0.43 -25.32
N ARG A 208 18.18 -0.80 -25.27
CA ARG A 208 17.71 -1.85 -24.36
C ARG A 208 18.47 -1.76 -23.06
N VAL A 209 17.75 -1.68 -21.94
CA VAL A 209 18.35 -1.80 -20.61
C VAL A 209 18.68 -3.27 -20.38
N GLN A 210 19.94 -3.54 -19.99
CA GLN A 210 20.28 -4.87 -19.47
C GLN A 210 19.50 -5.10 -18.17
N LEU A 211 18.72 -6.18 -18.14
CA LEU A 211 18.03 -6.66 -16.94
C LEU A 211 19.08 -7.21 -15.96
N ASN A 212 19.77 -6.34 -15.29
CA ASN A 212 20.63 -6.72 -14.17
C ASN A 212 19.68 -6.98 -13.01
N GLY A 213 19.50 -8.26 -12.67
CA GLY A 213 18.78 -8.61 -11.46
C GLY A 213 19.35 -7.80 -10.29
N LEU A 214 18.49 -7.08 -9.57
CA LEU A 214 18.83 -6.54 -8.28
C LEU A 214 19.15 -7.73 -7.39
N GLY A 215 20.45 -8.08 -7.30
CA GLY A 215 20.90 -8.92 -6.22
C GLY A 215 20.44 -8.25 -4.92
N SER A 216 19.81 -9.01 -4.04
CA SER A 216 19.38 -8.54 -2.73
C SER A 216 20.57 -7.96 -1.97
N THR A 217 20.80 -6.66 -2.11
CA THR A 217 21.73 -5.94 -1.27
C THR A 217 20.94 -5.49 -0.05
N VAL A 218 21.12 -6.24 1.02
CA VAL A 218 20.64 -5.84 2.34
C VAL A 218 21.48 -4.64 2.77
N PHE A 219 20.83 -3.51 3.01
CA PHE A 219 21.41 -2.36 3.67
C PHE A 219 21.16 -2.42 5.17
#